data_f79262d3e8d9cd15f667b55c49175be1
#
_entry.id   f79262d3e8d9cd15f667b55c49175be1
#
_cell.length_a   1.000
_cell.length_b   1.000
_cell.length_c   1.000
_cell.angle_alpha   90.00
_cell.angle_beta   90.00
_cell.angle_gamma   90.00
#
_symmetry.space_group_name_H-M   'P 1'
#
loop_
_entity.id
_entity.type
_entity.pdbx_description
1 polymer ?
#
loop_
_entity_poly.entity_id
_entity_poly.type
_entity_poly.pdbx_seq_one_letter_code
_entity_poly.pdbx_strand_id
1 'polypeptide(L)'
;TVFRRRKVGFVFQDYNLVPELTIRENILFPLALDDSRPDPMFFTQIVEALGLKEQLDRFPYMLSGGGQQCAAIARALITKPSVILADEPTGSFDARTSQNVAGLLKMTAETFRQTLIMITHNQELAQLADRVVRLQDGRVVRSV
;
A
#
# COMPACT_ATOMS: atom_id res chain seq x y z
N THR A 1 8.25 0.91 16.24
CA THR A 1 9.71 0.99 16.34
C THR A 1 10.31 1.69 15.12
N VAL A 2 11.53 2.20 15.25
CA VAL A 2 12.24 2.87 14.15
C VAL A 2 12.47 1.90 12.98
N PHE A 3 12.83 0.66 13.27
CA PHE A 3 13.02 -0.37 12.25
C PHE A 3 11.77 -0.57 11.38
N ARG A 4 10.61 -0.71 12.03
CA ARG A 4 9.35 -0.92 11.31
C ARG A 4 9.00 0.26 10.40
N ARG A 5 9.21 1.50 10.87
CA ARG A 5 8.92 2.68 10.07
C ARG A 5 9.79 2.81 8.83
N ARG A 6 11.05 2.37 8.91
CA ARG A 6 12.04 2.58 7.83
C ARG A 6 12.21 1.40 6.89
N LYS A 7 11.96 0.17 7.38
CA LYS A 7 12.25 -1.05 6.62
C LYS A 7 11.02 -1.80 6.16
N VAL A 8 9.89 -1.61 6.81
CA VAL A 8 8.66 -2.33 6.50
C VAL A 8 7.51 -1.33 6.35
N GLY A 9 6.85 -1.39 5.20
CA GLY A 9 5.61 -0.66 4.96
C GLY A 9 4.41 -1.59 5.16
N PHE A 10 3.31 -1.05 5.70
CA PHE A 10 2.09 -1.81 5.96
C PHE A 10 0.92 -1.24 5.19
N VAL A 11 0.15 -2.12 4.55
CA VAL A 11 -1.12 -1.79 3.90
C VAL A 11 -2.19 -2.70 4.47
N PHE A 12 -3.24 -2.12 5.04
CA PHE A 12 -4.31 -2.85 5.71
C PHE A 12 -5.62 -2.74 4.93
N GLN A 13 -6.55 -3.65 5.21
CA GLN A 13 -7.90 -3.61 4.63
C GLN A 13 -8.63 -2.32 5.00
N ASP A 14 -8.53 -1.89 6.26
CA ASP A 14 -9.09 -0.64 6.76
C ASP A 14 -8.02 0.45 6.63
N TYR A 15 -7.92 1.09 5.58
CA TYR A 15 -6.90 2.08 5.17
C TYR A 15 -6.10 2.75 6.30
N ASN A 16 -6.71 2.97 7.46
CA ASN A 16 -6.11 3.61 8.66
C ASN A 16 -5.54 5.00 8.37
N LEU A 17 -6.19 5.74 7.50
CA LEU A 17 -5.86 7.14 7.26
C LEU A 17 -6.35 8.00 8.42
N VAL A 18 -5.60 9.05 8.73
CA VAL A 18 -6.00 10.02 9.76
C VAL A 18 -7.05 10.93 9.16
N PRO A 19 -8.31 10.93 9.67
CA PRO A 19 -9.40 11.66 9.02
C PRO A 19 -9.23 13.18 8.99
N GLU A 20 -8.53 13.72 9.96
CA GLU A 20 -8.31 15.17 10.13
C GLU A 20 -7.16 15.70 9.26
N LEU A 21 -6.41 14.82 8.61
CA LEU A 21 -5.31 15.20 7.74
C LEU A 21 -5.72 15.06 6.28
N THR A 22 -5.14 15.90 5.42
CA THR A 22 -5.31 15.76 3.97
C THR A 22 -4.62 14.49 3.48
N ILE A 23 -4.86 14.12 2.24
CA ILE A 23 -4.19 12.98 1.62
C ILE A 23 -2.68 13.21 1.60
N ARG A 24 -2.22 14.39 1.24
CA ARG A 24 -0.79 14.76 1.28
C ARG A 24 -0.21 14.54 2.67
N GLU A 25 -0.87 15.04 3.68
CA GLU A 25 -0.41 14.92 5.07
C GLU A 25 -0.41 13.47 5.54
N ASN A 26 -1.40 12.69 5.15
CA ASN A 26 -1.44 11.25 5.45
C ASN A 26 -0.25 10.51 4.84
N ILE A 27 0.04 10.78 3.58
CA ILE A 27 1.16 10.13 2.86
C ILE A 27 2.49 10.47 3.56
N LEU A 28 2.69 11.73 3.93
CA LEU A 28 3.94 12.21 4.51
C LEU A 28 4.04 11.98 6.02
N PHE A 29 2.98 11.50 6.66
CA PHE A 29 2.92 11.34 8.11
C PHE A 29 4.06 10.47 8.68
N PRO A 30 4.43 9.32 8.07
CA PRO A 30 5.53 8.51 8.58
C PRO A 30 6.88 9.25 8.59
N LEU A 31 7.10 10.12 7.61
CA LEU A 31 8.32 10.94 7.57
C LEU A 31 8.30 12.01 8.65
N ALA A 32 7.14 12.61 8.91
CA ALA A 32 6.98 13.60 9.97
C ALA A 32 7.28 12.99 11.35
N LEU A 33 6.83 11.74 11.59
CA LEU A 33 7.12 11.02 12.83
C LEU A 33 8.61 10.78 13.05
N ASP A 34 9.36 10.67 11.97
CA ASP A 34 10.81 10.38 12.00
C ASP A 34 11.64 11.65 11.84
N ASP A 35 10.99 12.81 11.82
CA ASP A 35 11.60 14.12 11.58
C ASP A 35 12.45 14.12 10.30
N SER A 36 11.97 13.38 9.29
CA SER A 36 12.62 13.24 7.99
C SER A 36 11.93 14.13 6.97
N ARG A 37 12.69 14.58 5.98
CA ARG A 37 12.14 15.35 4.86
C ARG A 37 11.81 14.43 3.69
N PRO A 38 10.70 14.70 2.98
CA PRO A 38 10.38 13.94 1.78
C PRO A 38 11.37 14.26 0.65
N ASP A 39 11.66 13.24 -0.16
CA ASP A 39 12.31 13.40 -1.45
C ASP A 39 11.25 13.85 -2.44
N PRO A 40 11.31 15.11 -2.97
CA PRO A 40 10.24 15.62 -3.82
C PRO A 40 10.02 14.83 -5.10
N MET A 41 11.09 14.33 -5.71
CA MET A 41 10.97 13.51 -6.92
C MET A 41 10.28 12.17 -6.64
N PHE A 42 10.67 11.52 -5.56
CA PHE A 42 10.09 10.25 -5.15
C PHE A 42 8.61 10.40 -4.79
N PHE A 43 8.27 11.45 -4.05
CA PHE A 43 6.88 11.77 -3.74
C PHE A 43 6.05 11.95 -5.00
N THR A 44 6.56 12.74 -5.96
CA THR A 44 5.87 12.96 -7.23
C THR A 44 5.67 11.66 -8.01
N GLN A 45 6.68 10.81 -8.06
CA GLN A 45 6.60 9.52 -8.75
C GLN A 45 5.52 8.60 -8.14
N ILE A 46 5.46 8.53 -6.81
CA ILE A 46 4.45 7.74 -6.10
C ILE A 46 3.05 8.27 -6.39
N VAL A 47 2.88 9.57 -6.25
CA VAL A 47 1.59 10.24 -6.44
C VAL A 47 1.08 10.05 -7.86
N GLU A 48 1.94 10.20 -8.86
CA GLU A 48 1.57 9.97 -10.26
C GLU A 48 1.24 8.51 -10.53
N ALA A 49 2.07 7.58 -10.04
CA ALA A 49 1.86 6.15 -10.25
C ALA A 49 0.52 5.66 -9.69
N LEU A 50 0.07 6.25 -8.59
CA LEU A 50 -1.17 5.87 -7.90
C LEU A 50 -2.36 6.75 -8.27
N GLY A 51 -2.17 7.71 -9.17
CA GLY A 51 -3.27 8.57 -9.63
C GLY A 51 -3.81 9.52 -8.56
N LEU A 52 -2.97 9.96 -7.64
CA LEU A 52 -3.40 10.77 -6.49
C LEU A 52 -3.18 12.28 -6.67
N LYS A 53 -2.63 12.70 -7.80
CA LYS A 53 -2.21 14.10 -8.00
C LYS A 53 -3.33 15.10 -7.69
N GLU A 54 -4.54 14.83 -8.19
CA GLU A 54 -5.69 15.73 -8.02
C GLU A 54 -6.37 15.57 -6.65
N GLN A 55 -5.90 14.61 -5.83
CA GLN A 55 -6.54 14.27 -4.55
C GLN A 55 -5.75 14.76 -3.33
N LEU A 56 -4.56 15.33 -3.53
CA LEU A 56 -3.61 15.61 -2.44
C LEU A 56 -4.16 16.57 -1.38
N ASP A 57 -4.95 17.55 -1.78
CA ASP A 57 -5.49 18.55 -0.84
C ASP A 57 -6.88 18.19 -0.29
N ARG A 58 -7.37 16.99 -0.63
CA ARG A 58 -8.65 16.48 -0.14
C ARG A 58 -8.44 15.71 1.15
N PHE A 59 -9.53 15.55 1.91
CA PHE A 59 -9.56 14.71 3.10
C PHE A 59 -9.99 13.29 2.73
N PRO A 60 -9.66 12.28 3.56
CA PRO A 60 -9.99 10.88 3.25
C PRO A 60 -11.44 10.63 2.89
N TYR A 61 -12.39 11.27 3.60
CA TYR A 61 -13.81 11.07 3.35
C TYR A 61 -14.28 11.54 1.97
N MET A 62 -13.46 12.35 1.30
CA MET A 62 -13.77 12.85 -0.04
C MET A 62 -13.36 11.87 -1.15
N LEU A 63 -12.64 10.80 -0.81
CA LEU A 63 -12.16 9.81 -1.77
C LEU A 63 -13.00 8.53 -1.69
N SER A 64 -13.06 7.80 -2.81
CA SER A 64 -13.58 6.45 -2.84
C SER A 64 -12.74 5.52 -1.97
N GLY A 65 -13.25 4.32 -1.65
CA GLY A 65 -12.47 3.32 -0.93
C GLY A 65 -11.17 2.97 -1.64
N GLY A 66 -11.23 2.79 -2.96
CA GLY A 66 -10.02 2.52 -3.75
C GLY A 66 -9.03 3.67 -3.71
N GLY A 67 -9.53 4.92 -3.76
CA GLY A 67 -8.68 6.11 -3.63
C GLY A 67 -8.03 6.20 -2.26
N GLN A 68 -8.76 5.92 -1.20
CA GLN A 68 -8.21 5.88 0.16
C GLN A 68 -7.12 4.80 0.29
N GLN A 69 -7.35 3.63 -0.30
CA GLN A 69 -6.35 2.56 -0.28
C GLN A 69 -5.10 2.95 -1.08
N CYS A 70 -5.25 3.65 -2.20
CA CYS A 70 -4.10 4.18 -2.93
C CYS A 70 -3.29 5.16 -2.06
N ALA A 71 -3.95 6.00 -1.28
CA ALA A 71 -3.27 6.89 -0.34
C ALA A 71 -2.53 6.09 0.75
N ALA A 72 -3.12 5.02 1.26
CA ALA A 72 -2.48 4.13 2.23
C ALA A 72 -1.26 3.44 1.63
N ILE A 73 -1.33 3.02 0.37
CA ILE A 73 -0.19 2.45 -0.36
C ILE A 73 0.92 3.49 -0.50
N ALA A 74 0.57 4.72 -0.90
CA ALA A 74 1.54 5.80 -1.01
C ALA A 74 2.26 6.06 0.32
N ARG A 75 1.50 6.08 1.41
CA ARG A 75 2.05 6.23 2.76
C ARG A 75 3.03 5.11 3.11
N ALA A 76 2.71 3.88 2.73
CA ALA A 76 3.59 2.75 2.96
C ALA A 76 4.89 2.85 2.16
N LEU A 77 4.83 3.40 0.94
CA LEU A 77 5.97 3.51 0.03
C LEU A 77 6.91 4.68 0.35
N ILE A 78 6.40 5.74 0.96
CA ILE A 78 7.14 7.01 1.08
C ILE A 78 8.42 6.90 1.92
N THR A 79 8.47 5.95 2.84
CA THR A 79 9.64 5.71 3.68
C THR A 79 10.70 4.87 2.98
N LYS A 80 10.48 4.51 1.71
CA LYS A 80 11.36 3.63 0.92
C LYS A 80 11.65 2.31 1.62
N PRO A 81 10.62 1.57 2.07
CA PRO A 81 10.84 0.30 2.76
C PRO A 81 11.35 -0.76 1.80
N SER A 82 12.09 -1.72 2.33
CA SER A 82 12.53 -2.89 1.54
C SER A 82 11.40 -3.89 1.33
N VAL A 83 10.45 -3.95 2.27
CA VAL A 83 9.34 -4.90 2.27
C VAL A 83 8.03 -4.16 2.51
N ILE A 84 7.01 -4.52 1.73
CA ILE A 84 5.63 -4.09 1.92
C ILE A 84 4.83 -5.30 2.37
N LEU A 85 4.17 -5.18 3.51
CA LEU A 85 3.22 -6.18 4.00
C LEU A 85 1.81 -5.68 3.74
N ALA A 86 1.06 -6.39 2.93
CA ALA A 86 -0.32 -6.04 2.60
C ALA A 86 -1.26 -7.14 3.13
N ASP A 87 -2.05 -6.79 4.14
CA ASP A 87 -2.96 -7.74 4.81
C ASP A 87 -4.38 -7.51 4.31
N GLU A 88 -4.86 -8.41 3.45
CA GLU A 88 -6.18 -8.34 2.82
C GLU A 88 -6.47 -6.94 2.25
N PRO A 89 -5.56 -6.36 1.45
CA PRO A 89 -5.64 -4.94 1.09
C PRO A 89 -6.84 -4.58 0.23
N THR A 90 -7.54 -5.57 -0.31
CA THR A 90 -8.69 -5.38 -1.18
C THR A 90 -9.95 -6.06 -0.65
N GLY A 91 -9.97 -6.49 0.60
CA GLY A 91 -11.03 -7.34 1.15
C GLY A 91 -12.43 -6.70 1.16
N SER A 92 -12.53 -5.37 1.13
CA SER A 92 -13.80 -4.65 1.16
C SER A 92 -14.26 -4.17 -0.21
N PHE A 93 -13.55 -4.50 -1.29
CA PHE A 93 -13.82 -3.99 -2.64
C PHE A 93 -14.52 -5.04 -3.52
N ASP A 94 -15.20 -4.55 -4.55
CA ASP A 94 -15.69 -5.42 -5.63
C ASP A 94 -14.50 -5.99 -6.43
N ALA A 95 -14.79 -6.95 -7.31
CA ALA A 95 -13.74 -7.65 -8.06
C ALA A 95 -12.90 -6.71 -8.91
N ARG A 96 -13.53 -5.75 -9.60
CA ARG A 96 -12.84 -4.81 -10.48
C ARG A 96 -11.91 -3.88 -9.70
N THR A 97 -12.42 -3.29 -8.63
CA THR A 97 -11.63 -2.40 -7.77
C THR A 97 -10.49 -3.17 -7.11
N SER A 98 -10.75 -4.40 -6.66
CA SER A 98 -9.72 -5.26 -6.07
C SER A 98 -8.58 -5.52 -7.03
N GLN A 99 -8.88 -5.87 -8.27
CA GLN A 99 -7.86 -6.10 -9.29
C GLN A 99 -7.07 -4.83 -9.60
N ASN A 100 -7.74 -3.69 -9.68
CA ASN A 100 -7.08 -2.41 -9.93
C ASN A 100 -6.12 -2.04 -8.82
N VAL A 101 -6.55 -2.13 -7.57
CA VAL A 101 -5.71 -1.80 -6.40
C VAL A 101 -4.55 -2.78 -6.26
N ALA A 102 -4.81 -4.08 -6.41
CA ALA A 102 -3.75 -5.08 -6.35
C ALA A 102 -2.73 -4.90 -7.47
N GLY A 103 -3.20 -4.58 -8.69
CA GLY A 103 -2.33 -4.29 -9.82
C GLY A 103 -1.45 -3.07 -9.58
N LEU A 104 -2.00 -1.99 -9.02
CA LEU A 104 -1.24 -0.80 -8.65
C LEU A 104 -0.20 -1.12 -7.58
N LEU A 105 -0.58 -1.89 -6.58
CA LEU A 105 0.34 -2.30 -5.51
C LEU A 105 1.51 -3.12 -6.07
N LYS A 106 1.23 -4.08 -6.93
CA LYS A 106 2.27 -4.87 -7.61
C LYS A 106 3.17 -3.98 -8.47
N MET A 107 2.57 -3.12 -9.29
CA MET A 107 3.31 -2.24 -10.18
C MET A 107 4.25 -1.31 -9.41
N THR A 108 3.77 -0.71 -8.33
CA THR A 108 4.60 0.19 -7.53
C THR A 108 5.73 -0.56 -6.82
N ALA A 109 5.45 -1.76 -6.30
CA ALA A 109 6.49 -2.58 -5.67
C ALA A 109 7.60 -2.93 -6.67
N GLU A 110 7.24 -3.31 -7.90
CA GLU A 110 8.21 -3.60 -8.96
C GLU A 110 8.99 -2.35 -9.37
N THR A 111 8.28 -1.23 -9.57
CA THR A 111 8.91 0.04 -10.01
C THR A 111 9.93 0.53 -8.98
N PHE A 112 9.61 0.43 -7.70
CA PHE A 112 10.49 0.91 -6.62
C PHE A 112 11.33 -0.19 -6.01
N ARG A 113 11.38 -1.37 -6.64
CA ARG A 113 12.23 -2.52 -6.26
C ARG A 113 12.02 -2.95 -4.82
N GLN A 114 10.76 -3.11 -4.45
CA GLN A 114 10.37 -3.54 -3.11
C GLN A 114 9.83 -4.95 -3.14
N THR A 115 10.03 -5.70 -2.06
CA THR A 115 9.41 -7.01 -1.90
C THR A 115 8.00 -6.82 -1.36
N LEU A 116 7.01 -7.33 -2.08
CA LEU A 116 5.62 -7.29 -1.66
C LEU A 116 5.20 -8.65 -1.13
N ILE A 117 4.71 -8.67 0.11
CA ILE A 117 4.10 -9.86 0.71
C ILE A 117 2.62 -9.52 0.93
N MET A 118 1.75 -10.22 0.20
CA MET A 118 0.31 -10.00 0.27
C MET A 118 -0.37 -11.21 0.91
N ILE A 119 -1.20 -10.95 1.91
CA ILE A 119 -2.07 -11.96 2.50
C ILE A 119 -3.45 -11.80 1.88
N THR A 120 -3.98 -12.85 1.28
CA THR A 120 -5.29 -12.79 0.64
C THR A 120 -5.97 -14.16 0.62
N HIS A 121 -7.29 -14.16 0.69
CA HIS A 121 -8.13 -15.35 0.43
C HIS A 121 -8.52 -15.44 -1.04
N ASN A 122 -8.27 -14.40 -1.82
CA ASN A 122 -8.69 -14.32 -3.21
C ASN A 122 -7.66 -14.98 -4.12
N GLN A 123 -8.04 -16.11 -4.72
CA GLN A 123 -7.15 -16.90 -5.57
C GLN A 123 -6.78 -16.16 -6.87
N GLU A 124 -7.67 -15.32 -7.40
CA GLU A 124 -7.35 -14.54 -8.59
C GLU A 124 -6.25 -13.53 -8.32
N LEU A 125 -6.29 -12.88 -7.15
CA LEU A 125 -5.24 -11.95 -6.76
C LEU A 125 -3.93 -12.68 -6.48
N ALA A 126 -4.00 -13.89 -5.93
CA ALA A 126 -2.81 -14.68 -5.68
C ALA A 126 -2.05 -14.99 -6.98
N GLN A 127 -2.74 -15.09 -8.11
CA GLN A 127 -2.11 -15.33 -9.41
C GLN A 127 -1.24 -14.16 -9.90
N LEU A 128 -1.40 -12.97 -9.35
CA LEU A 128 -0.54 -11.81 -9.67
C LEU A 128 0.85 -11.94 -9.06
N ALA A 129 1.03 -12.80 -8.09
CA ALA A 129 2.29 -12.95 -7.37
C ALA A 129 3.30 -13.79 -8.19
N ASP A 130 4.58 -13.52 -7.98
CA ASP A 130 5.65 -14.33 -8.55
C ASP A 130 5.74 -15.68 -7.85
N ARG A 131 5.33 -15.75 -6.58
CA ARG A 131 5.32 -16.97 -5.78
C ARG A 131 4.11 -16.97 -4.85
N VAL A 132 3.46 -18.12 -4.71
CA VAL A 132 2.32 -18.30 -3.84
C VAL A 132 2.66 -19.33 -2.77
N VAL A 133 2.45 -18.96 -1.50
CA VAL A 133 2.59 -19.88 -0.37
C VAL A 133 1.22 -20.08 0.23
N ARG A 134 0.74 -21.33 0.26
CA ARG A 134 -0.54 -21.69 0.84
C ARG A 134 -0.35 -22.18 2.27
N LEU A 135 -1.10 -21.58 3.19
CA LEU A 135 -1.06 -21.95 4.60
C LEU A 135 -2.38 -22.61 4.99
N GLN A 136 -2.29 -23.66 5.81
CA GLN A 136 -3.43 -24.33 6.40
C GLN A 136 -3.06 -24.77 7.81
N ASP A 137 -3.90 -24.42 8.79
CA ASP A 137 -3.69 -24.75 10.20
C ASP A 137 -2.29 -24.37 10.71
N GLY A 138 -1.82 -23.18 10.28
CA GLY A 138 -0.51 -22.66 10.70
C GLY A 138 0.68 -23.32 10.02
N ARG A 139 0.45 -24.13 8.99
CA ARG A 139 1.53 -24.85 8.28
C ARG A 139 1.50 -24.55 6.80
N VAL A 140 2.68 -24.55 6.18
CA VAL A 140 2.81 -24.44 4.73
C VAL A 140 2.41 -25.78 4.12
N VAL A 141 1.35 -25.77 3.29
CA VAL A 141 0.88 -26.98 2.60
C VAL A 141 1.29 -27.00 1.13
N ARG A 142 1.58 -25.81 0.55
CA ARG A 142 2.03 -25.72 -0.84
C ARG A 142 2.76 -24.40 -1.05
N SER A 143 3.82 -24.45 -1.85
CA SER A 143 4.53 -23.26 -2.33
C SER A 143 4.76 -23.42 -3.83
N VAL A 144 4.35 -22.39 -4.60
CA VAL A 144 4.47 -22.41 -6.06
C VAL A 144 5.10 -21.11 -6.55
#